data_9a9e015cd43932d1e93330287fe6237c
#
_entry.id   9a9e015cd43932d1e93330287fe6237c
#
_cell.length_a   1.000
_cell.length_b   1.000
_cell.length_c   1.000
_cell.angle_alpha   90.00
_cell.angle_beta   90.00
_cell.angle_gamma   90.00
#
_symmetry.space_group_name_H-M   'P 1'
#
loop_
_entity.id
_entity.type
_entity.pdbx_description
1 polymer ?
#
loop_
_entity_poly.entity_id
_entity_poly.type
_entity_poly.pdbx_seq_one_letter_code
_entity_poly.pdbx_strand_id
1 'polypeptide(L)'
;MSQTRVDFYQLSRDPVDVTVAKLARKVLQAGERLVVVSEDEGQRTRLSKVLWEQGGAAFLANGMADSPHAARQPILLSANCDAPNEARMAMIVDGRWRDEALAFDRVLLMFDAAQRDAAADLWRRFAKDDAIDNRINKQDENGTWREGR
;
A
#
# COMPACT_ATOMS: atom_id res chain seq x y z
N MET A 1 24.33 -0.15 -1.80
CA MET A 1 23.11 0.65 -1.66
C MET A 1 21.89 -0.24 -1.78
N SER A 2 20.94 -0.08 -0.87
CA SER A 2 19.70 -0.85 -0.94
C SER A 2 18.79 -0.30 -2.01
N GLN A 3 18.13 -1.20 -2.75
CA GLN A 3 17.08 -0.82 -3.68
C GLN A 3 15.77 -0.65 -2.94
N THR A 4 14.92 0.26 -3.43
CA THR A 4 13.53 0.32 -3.01
C THR A 4 12.74 -0.63 -3.90
N ARG A 5 12.01 -1.55 -3.30
CA ARG A 5 11.11 -2.43 -4.02
C ARG A 5 9.76 -1.74 -4.20
N VAL A 6 9.30 -1.64 -5.45
CA VAL A 6 7.97 -1.09 -5.76
C VAL A 6 7.12 -2.20 -6.39
N ASP A 7 6.07 -2.59 -5.71
CA ASP A 7 5.12 -3.58 -6.20
C ASP A 7 3.88 -2.87 -6.72
N PHE A 8 3.62 -3.01 -8.01
CA PHE A 8 2.41 -2.50 -8.65
C PHE A 8 1.30 -3.54 -8.51
N TYR A 9 0.16 -3.15 -7.97
CA TYR A 9 -1.01 -4.02 -7.84
C TYR A 9 -2.13 -3.51 -8.74
N GLN A 10 -2.39 -4.23 -9.82
CA GLN A 10 -3.46 -3.89 -10.75
C GLN A 10 -4.78 -4.45 -10.24
N LEU A 11 -5.65 -3.55 -9.78
CA LEU A 11 -6.98 -3.94 -9.29
C LEU A 11 -7.88 -4.23 -10.48
N SER A 12 -8.46 -5.43 -10.51
CA SER A 12 -9.35 -5.84 -11.60
C SER A 12 -10.64 -6.48 -11.11
N ARG A 13 -10.56 -7.29 -10.07
CA ARG A 13 -11.67 -8.05 -9.53
C ARG A 13 -12.10 -7.57 -8.15
N ASP A 14 -11.16 -7.55 -7.22
CA ASP A 14 -11.45 -7.15 -5.85
C ASP A 14 -11.38 -5.64 -5.69
N PRO A 15 -12.26 -5.04 -4.86
CA PRO A 15 -12.13 -3.63 -4.49
C PRO A 15 -10.80 -3.37 -3.76
N VAL A 16 -10.35 -2.13 -3.78
CA VAL A 16 -9.14 -1.73 -3.08
C VAL A 16 -9.19 -2.08 -1.59
N ASP A 17 -10.34 -1.90 -0.95
CA ASP A 17 -10.50 -2.13 0.49
C ASP A 17 -10.20 -3.58 0.88
N VAL A 18 -10.71 -4.54 0.10
CA VAL A 18 -10.49 -5.97 0.33
C VAL A 18 -9.00 -6.32 0.13
N THR A 19 -8.40 -5.78 -0.91
CA THR A 19 -6.99 -6.03 -1.24
C THR A 19 -6.08 -5.45 -0.16
N VAL A 20 -6.36 -4.23 0.30
CA VAL A 20 -5.61 -3.59 1.40
C VAL A 20 -5.64 -4.45 2.66
N ALA A 21 -6.83 -4.93 3.05
CA ALA A 21 -6.96 -5.73 4.26
C ALA A 21 -6.16 -7.04 4.19
N LYS A 22 -6.20 -7.71 3.04
CA LYS A 22 -5.44 -8.95 2.82
C LYS A 22 -3.93 -8.73 2.90
N LEU A 23 -3.45 -7.67 2.24
CA LEU A 23 -2.02 -7.37 2.21
C LEU A 23 -1.53 -6.85 3.57
N ALA A 24 -2.33 -6.02 4.24
CA ALA A 24 -1.99 -5.52 5.57
C ALA A 24 -1.83 -6.67 6.57
N ARG A 25 -2.69 -7.67 6.49
CA ARG A 25 -2.57 -8.87 7.33
C ARG A 25 -1.22 -9.56 7.13
N LYS A 26 -0.81 -9.73 5.87
CA LYS A 26 0.48 -10.35 5.55
C LYS A 26 1.66 -9.54 6.06
N VAL A 27 1.58 -8.21 5.95
CA VAL A 27 2.62 -7.30 6.45
C VAL A 27 2.78 -7.46 7.97
N LEU A 28 1.68 -7.45 8.71
CA LEU A 28 1.72 -7.61 10.17
C LEU A 28 2.19 -9.00 10.57
N GLN A 29 1.81 -10.05 9.84
CA GLN A 29 2.27 -11.42 10.09
C GLN A 29 3.78 -11.56 9.90
N ALA A 30 4.36 -10.74 9.03
CA ALA A 30 5.81 -10.69 8.81
C ALA A 30 6.54 -9.86 9.88
N GLY A 31 5.83 -9.30 10.85
CA GLY A 31 6.41 -8.48 11.91
C GLY A 31 6.71 -7.05 11.48
N GLU A 32 6.17 -6.60 10.36
CA GLU A 32 6.40 -5.26 9.83
C GLU A 32 5.26 -4.30 10.18
N ARG A 33 5.57 -3.00 10.17
CA ARG A 33 4.59 -1.93 10.31
C ARG A 33 4.30 -1.33 8.93
N LEU A 34 3.16 -0.69 8.79
CA LEU A 34 2.65 -0.21 7.51
C LEU A 34 2.11 1.22 7.61
N VAL A 35 2.41 2.04 6.60
CA VAL A 35 1.71 3.31 6.37
C VAL A 35 0.83 3.13 5.13
N VAL A 36 -0.46 3.39 5.27
CA VAL A 36 -1.43 3.38 4.15
C VAL A 36 -1.67 4.83 3.76
N VAL A 37 -1.39 5.17 2.51
CA VAL A 37 -1.37 6.56 2.03
C VAL A 37 -2.52 6.82 1.07
N SER A 38 -3.35 7.80 1.40
CA SER A 38 -4.42 8.32 0.53
C SER A 38 -4.71 9.78 0.92
N GLU A 39 -4.85 10.66 -0.06
CA GLU A 39 -5.29 12.03 0.18
C GLU A 39 -6.78 12.12 0.49
N ASP A 40 -7.55 11.11 0.09
CA ASP A 40 -9.00 11.07 0.30
C ASP A 40 -9.32 10.65 1.74
N GLU A 41 -9.78 11.61 2.54
CA GLU A 41 -10.16 11.36 3.93
C GLU A 41 -11.27 10.30 4.03
N GLY A 42 -12.24 10.34 3.12
CA GLY A 42 -13.32 9.34 3.06
C GLY A 42 -12.79 7.93 2.82
N GLN A 43 -11.80 7.80 1.94
CA GLN A 43 -11.15 6.51 1.71
C GLN A 43 -10.40 6.04 2.96
N ARG A 44 -9.66 6.91 3.63
CA ARG A 44 -8.96 6.55 4.87
C ARG A 44 -9.93 6.06 5.94
N THR A 45 -11.06 6.75 6.11
CA THR A 45 -12.09 6.38 7.09
C THR A 45 -12.69 5.00 6.76
N ARG A 46 -13.01 4.75 5.49
CA ARG A 46 -13.54 3.44 5.06
C ARG A 46 -12.52 2.33 5.28
N LEU A 47 -11.26 2.58 4.96
CA LEU A 47 -10.19 1.59 5.15
C LEU A 47 -9.97 1.25 6.60
N SER A 48 -9.99 2.26 7.48
CA SER A 48 -9.88 2.04 8.93
C SER A 48 -10.96 1.09 9.42
N LYS A 49 -12.20 1.32 9.00
CA LYS A 49 -13.32 0.47 9.36
C LYS A 49 -13.14 -0.96 8.85
N VAL A 50 -12.75 -1.10 7.59
CA VAL A 50 -12.52 -2.42 6.97
C VAL A 50 -11.42 -3.18 7.70
N LEU A 51 -10.34 -2.52 8.06
CA LEU A 51 -9.23 -3.14 8.78
C LEU A 51 -9.67 -3.66 10.15
N TRP A 52 -10.47 -2.89 10.88
CA TRP A 52 -11.02 -3.34 12.17
C TRP A 52 -11.97 -4.53 12.01
N GLU A 53 -12.81 -4.54 10.97
CA GLU A 53 -13.84 -5.55 10.74
C GLU A 53 -13.29 -6.83 10.11
N GLN A 54 -12.35 -6.74 9.18
CA GLN A 54 -11.81 -7.88 8.42
C GLN A 54 -10.80 -8.70 9.21
N GLY A 55 -10.33 -8.18 10.32
CA GLY A 55 -9.33 -8.86 11.14
C GLY A 55 -9.84 -10.09 11.85
N GLY A 56 -11.15 -10.26 12.01
CA GLY A 56 -11.73 -11.34 12.79
C GLY A 56 -11.16 -11.36 14.20
N ALA A 57 -10.70 -12.53 14.65
CA ALA A 57 -10.09 -12.69 15.97
C ALA A 57 -8.71 -12.00 16.07
N ALA A 58 -8.08 -11.72 14.93
CA ALA A 58 -6.75 -11.08 14.88
C ALA A 58 -6.89 -9.64 14.39
N PHE A 59 -7.47 -8.78 15.18
CA PHE A 59 -7.74 -7.39 14.83
C PHE A 59 -6.56 -6.73 14.12
N LEU A 60 -6.82 -6.09 12.98
CA LEU A 60 -5.82 -5.29 12.28
C LEU A 60 -5.83 -3.88 12.88
N ALA A 61 -5.10 -3.73 13.98
CA ALA A 61 -5.05 -2.46 14.71
C ALA A 61 -4.51 -1.35 13.81
N ASN A 62 -5.21 -0.23 13.78
CA ASN A 62 -4.87 0.88 12.91
C ASN A 62 -5.32 2.21 13.51
N GLY A 63 -4.73 3.30 13.00
CA GLY A 63 -5.10 4.65 13.43
C GLY A 63 -4.66 5.68 12.42
N MET A 64 -5.17 6.89 12.59
CA MET A 64 -4.83 8.02 11.72
C MET A 64 -3.52 8.67 12.15
N ALA A 65 -2.79 9.23 11.17
CA ALA A 65 -1.51 9.88 11.40
C ALA A 65 -1.59 11.10 12.32
N ASP A 66 -2.75 11.74 12.38
CA ASP A 66 -2.97 12.91 13.21
C ASP A 66 -3.45 12.57 14.63
N SER A 67 -3.56 11.28 14.95
CA SER A 67 -3.99 10.86 16.29
C SER A 67 -2.84 10.91 17.29
N PRO A 68 -3.16 11.06 18.62
CA PRO A 68 -2.12 11.08 19.65
C PRO A 68 -1.30 9.79 19.75
N HIS A 69 -1.84 8.68 19.25
CA HIS A 69 -1.20 7.37 19.33
C HIS A 69 -0.61 6.91 17.99
N ALA A 70 -0.41 7.84 17.04
CA ALA A 70 0.08 7.51 15.70
C ALA A 70 1.39 6.70 15.73
N ALA A 71 2.32 7.05 16.58
CA ALA A 71 3.62 6.39 16.68
C ALA A 71 3.53 4.92 17.10
N ARG A 72 2.43 4.51 17.72
CA ARG A 72 2.24 3.14 18.23
C ARG A 72 1.44 2.25 17.30
N GLN A 73 0.85 2.80 16.25
CA GLN A 73 -0.03 2.03 15.38
C GLN A 73 0.77 1.13 14.45
N PRO A 74 0.47 -0.18 14.38
CA PRO A 74 1.11 -1.07 13.41
C PRO A 74 0.71 -0.73 11.97
N ILE A 75 -0.53 -0.23 11.78
CA ILE A 75 -1.02 0.28 10.50
C ILE A 75 -1.41 1.72 10.71
N LEU A 76 -0.76 2.63 10.00
CA LEU A 76 -1.03 4.06 10.08
C LEU A 76 -1.68 4.52 8.79
N LEU A 77 -2.78 5.26 8.89
CA LEU A 77 -3.47 5.84 7.73
C LEU A 77 -3.12 7.32 7.64
N SER A 78 -2.60 7.75 6.49
CA SER A 78 -2.08 9.10 6.32
C SER A 78 -2.39 9.68 4.94
N ALA A 79 -2.42 11.00 4.87
CA ALA A 79 -2.51 11.71 3.59
C ALA A 79 -1.15 11.85 2.90
N ASN A 80 -0.07 11.58 3.61
CA ASN A 80 1.30 11.71 3.09
C ASN A 80 2.16 10.50 3.48
N CYS A 81 3.43 10.53 3.08
CA CYS A 81 4.36 9.42 3.30
C CYS A 81 5.16 9.51 4.60
N ASP A 82 4.74 10.30 5.55
CA ASP A 82 5.40 10.35 6.87
C ASP A 82 5.13 9.06 7.64
N ALA A 83 6.14 8.57 8.35
CA ALA A 83 6.06 7.32 9.08
C ALA A 83 6.40 7.52 10.57
N PRO A 84 5.56 8.21 11.34
CA PRO A 84 5.81 8.38 12.78
C PRO A 84 5.79 7.05 13.55
N ASN A 85 5.21 6.00 12.97
CA ASN A 85 5.22 4.64 13.53
C ASN A 85 6.45 3.83 13.13
N GLU A 86 7.45 4.45 12.50
CA GLU A 86 8.69 3.82 12.05
C GLU A 86 8.49 2.69 11.04
N ALA A 87 7.41 2.75 10.24
CA ALA A 87 7.15 1.76 9.21
C ALA A 87 8.21 1.84 8.10
N ARG A 88 8.64 0.68 7.60
CA ARG A 88 9.55 0.57 6.46
C ARG A 88 8.80 0.25 5.17
N MET A 89 7.49 0.03 5.27
CA MET A 89 6.63 -0.28 4.14
C MET A 89 5.51 0.75 4.03
N ALA A 90 5.22 1.17 2.79
CA ALA A 90 4.11 2.07 2.49
C ALA A 90 3.20 1.42 1.45
N MET A 91 1.91 1.69 1.56
CA MET A 91 0.89 1.20 0.63
C MET A 91 0.11 2.41 0.12
N ILE A 92 0.26 2.74 -1.16
CA ILE A 92 -0.46 3.84 -1.79
C ILE A 92 -1.75 3.29 -2.38
N VAL A 93 -2.89 3.80 -1.92
CA VAL A 93 -4.20 3.22 -2.23
C VAL A 93 -5.10 4.13 -3.06
N ASP A 94 -4.68 5.37 -3.31
CA ASP A 94 -5.41 6.31 -4.16
C ASP A 94 -4.87 6.38 -5.59
N GLY A 95 -3.91 5.53 -5.93
CA GLY A 95 -3.32 5.44 -7.27
C GLY A 95 -2.38 6.59 -7.63
N ARG A 96 -2.09 7.49 -6.71
CA ARG A 96 -1.25 8.66 -6.96
C ARG A 96 0.14 8.46 -6.39
N TRP A 97 1.13 8.33 -7.26
CA TRP A 97 2.52 8.19 -6.85
C TRP A 97 3.04 9.47 -6.18
N ARG A 98 3.87 9.28 -5.18
CA ARG A 98 4.59 10.35 -4.48
C ARG A 98 6.05 9.93 -4.36
N ASP A 99 6.97 10.79 -4.82
CA ASP A 99 8.40 10.46 -4.80
C ASP A 99 8.93 10.28 -3.38
N GLU A 100 8.30 10.87 -2.39
CA GLU A 100 8.63 10.69 -0.98
C GLU A 100 8.51 9.23 -0.53
N ALA A 101 7.71 8.44 -1.25
CA ALA A 101 7.57 7.00 -0.97
C ALA A 101 8.87 6.22 -1.18
N LEU A 102 9.79 6.75 -1.99
CA LEU A 102 11.08 6.10 -2.22
C LEU A 102 11.98 6.07 -0.99
N ALA A 103 11.62 6.76 0.08
CA ALA A 103 12.30 6.66 1.37
C ALA A 103 12.01 5.34 2.11
N PHE A 104 10.95 4.63 1.72
CA PHE A 104 10.62 3.33 2.29
C PHE A 104 11.42 2.22 1.62
N ASP A 105 11.59 1.10 2.33
CA ASP A 105 12.25 -0.09 1.77
C ASP A 105 11.36 -0.75 0.71
N ARG A 106 10.05 -0.72 0.92
CA ARG A 106 9.08 -1.32 0.01
C ARG A 106 7.82 -0.46 -0.09
N VAL A 107 7.33 -0.29 -1.31
CA VAL A 107 6.09 0.44 -1.58
C VAL A 107 5.17 -0.44 -2.41
N LEU A 108 3.91 -0.54 -1.98
CA LEU A 108 2.86 -1.21 -2.74
C LEU A 108 1.97 -0.14 -3.34
N LEU A 109 1.92 -0.06 -4.66
CA LEU A 109 1.10 0.92 -5.38
C LEU A 109 -0.11 0.21 -5.98
N MET A 110 -1.30 0.57 -5.51
CA MET A 110 -2.55 0.03 -6.05
C MET A 110 -3.14 1.00 -7.06
N PHE A 111 -3.55 0.47 -8.20
CA PHE A 111 -4.16 1.28 -9.25
C PHE A 111 -5.29 0.50 -9.94
N ASP A 112 -6.29 1.23 -10.39
CA ASP A 112 -7.43 0.68 -11.15
C ASP A 112 -7.30 1.00 -12.64
N ALA A 113 -8.34 0.67 -13.42
CA ALA A 113 -8.33 0.91 -14.86
C ALA A 113 -8.21 2.40 -15.21
N ALA A 114 -8.77 3.29 -14.41
CA ALA A 114 -8.69 4.73 -14.63
C ALA A 114 -7.28 5.28 -14.48
N GLN A 115 -6.45 4.59 -13.70
CA GLN A 115 -5.07 5.02 -13.38
C GLN A 115 -4.02 4.23 -14.17
N ARG A 116 -4.45 3.36 -15.08
CA ARG A 116 -3.55 2.45 -15.81
C ARG A 116 -2.46 3.18 -16.58
N ASP A 117 -2.81 4.27 -17.29
CA ASP A 117 -1.85 5.00 -18.11
C ASP A 117 -0.78 5.65 -17.25
N ALA A 118 -1.17 6.26 -16.14
CA ALA A 118 -0.24 6.84 -15.18
C ALA A 118 0.68 5.79 -14.58
N ALA A 119 0.13 4.61 -14.24
CA ALA A 119 0.91 3.50 -13.71
C ALA A 119 1.91 2.97 -14.75
N ALA A 120 1.51 2.90 -16.03
CA ALA A 120 2.40 2.46 -17.10
C ALA A 120 3.57 3.43 -17.31
N ASP A 121 3.30 4.73 -17.25
CA ASP A 121 4.34 5.76 -17.35
C ASP A 121 5.33 5.65 -16.19
N LEU A 122 4.82 5.42 -14.99
CA LEU A 122 5.64 5.24 -13.80
C LEU A 122 6.49 3.97 -13.89
N TRP A 123 5.92 2.89 -14.39
CA TRP A 123 6.63 1.63 -14.63
C TRP A 123 7.84 1.86 -15.54
N ARG A 124 7.63 2.57 -16.65
CA ARG A 124 8.71 2.88 -17.61
C ARG A 124 9.79 3.75 -16.97
N ARG A 125 9.40 4.73 -16.16
CA ARG A 125 10.34 5.58 -15.42
C ARG A 125 11.20 4.74 -14.48
N PHE A 126 10.60 3.85 -13.71
CA PHE A 126 11.30 3.03 -12.72
C PHE A 126 12.16 1.95 -13.37
N ALA A 127 11.78 1.46 -14.54
CA ALA A 127 12.57 0.46 -15.27
C ALA A 127 13.97 0.98 -15.66
N LYS A 128 14.14 2.28 -15.72
CA LYS A 128 15.41 2.94 -16.05
C LYS A 128 16.24 3.31 -14.81
N ASP A 129 15.73 3.05 -13.61
CA ASP A 129 16.37 3.44 -12.36
C ASP A 129 16.86 2.19 -11.62
N ASP A 130 18.19 2.04 -11.55
CA ASP A 130 18.82 0.88 -10.92
C ASP A 130 18.58 0.84 -9.39
N ALA A 131 18.15 1.94 -8.80
CA ALA A 131 17.83 2.01 -7.38
C ALA A 131 16.43 1.47 -7.05
N ILE A 132 15.65 1.08 -8.08
CA ILE A 132 14.28 0.60 -7.91
C ILE A 132 14.14 -0.82 -8.48
N ASP A 133 13.62 -1.73 -7.64
CA ASP A 133 13.23 -3.08 -8.04
C ASP A 133 11.72 -3.09 -8.32
N ASN A 134 11.38 -3.04 -9.60
CA ASN A 134 10.00 -2.95 -10.10
C ASN A 134 9.37 -4.32 -10.22
N ARG A 135 8.18 -4.51 -9.66
CA ARG A 135 7.40 -5.74 -9.79
C ARG A 135 5.94 -5.41 -10.04
N ILE A 136 5.25 -6.26 -10.81
CA ILE A 136 3.83 -6.11 -11.06
C ILE A 136 3.07 -7.33 -10.57
N ASN A 137 1.91 -7.09 -9.97
CA ASN A 137 1.01 -8.13 -9.49
C ASN A 137 -0.35 -7.92 -10.15
N LYS A 138 -0.86 -8.97 -10.79
CA LYS A 138 -2.16 -8.97 -11.47
C LYS A 138 -3.03 -10.07 -10.87
N GLN A 139 -4.32 -9.79 -10.77
CA GLN A 139 -5.30 -10.75 -10.26
C GLN A 139 -5.85 -11.55 -11.44
N ASP A 140 -5.88 -12.89 -11.32
CA ASP A 140 -6.45 -13.76 -12.35
C ASP A 140 -7.97 -13.86 -12.20
N GLU A 141 -8.60 -14.66 -13.07
CA GLU A 141 -10.05 -14.86 -13.08
C GLU A 141 -10.61 -15.43 -11.78
N ASN A 142 -9.78 -16.15 -11.04
CA ASN A 142 -10.16 -16.76 -9.76
C ASN A 142 -9.87 -15.85 -8.56
N GLY A 143 -9.36 -14.65 -8.80
CA GLY A 143 -9.01 -13.71 -7.74
C GLY A 143 -7.64 -13.96 -7.12
N THR A 144 -6.83 -14.85 -7.69
CA THR A 144 -5.48 -15.11 -7.22
C THR A 144 -4.51 -14.08 -7.77
N TRP A 145 -3.66 -13.52 -6.90
CA TRP A 145 -2.63 -12.58 -7.32
C TRP A 145 -1.41 -13.30 -7.86
N ARG A 146 -0.97 -12.88 -9.04
CA ARG A 146 0.20 -13.45 -9.72
C ARG A 146 1.21 -12.36 -10.01
N GLU A 147 2.46 -12.61 -9.61
CA GLU A 147 3.57 -11.71 -9.88
C GLU A 147 4.04 -11.87 -11.33
N GLY A 148 4.30 -10.72 -11.99
CA GLY A 148 4.87 -10.66 -13.32
C GLY A 148 6.00 -9.64 -13.37
N ARG A 149 6.60 -9.51 -14.55
CA ARG A 149 7.65 -8.53 -14.83
C ARG A 149 7.38 -7.77 -16.11
#